data_5b2c529d4cc2231ce24a989748c4a1b0
#
_entry.id   5b2c529d4cc2231ce24a989748c4a1b0
#
_cell.length_a   1.000
_cell.length_b   1.000
_cell.length_c   1.000
_cell.angle_alpha   90.00
_cell.angle_beta   90.00
_cell.angle_gamma   90.00
#
_symmetry.space_group_name_H-M   'P 1'
#
loop_
_entity.id
_entity.type
_entity.pdbx_description
1 polymer ?
#
loop_
_entity_poly.entity_id
_entity_poly.type
_entity_poly.pdbx_seq_one_letter_code
_entity_poly.pdbx_strand_id
1 'polypeptide(L)'
;MTAQLTAHPLACAAGIDVGQRFLDIGLAPSGRTFRVPNAADGITAIVKRLTQAGVGRGVLEAIGPYAQRLIAALSVAGFEVGVVNPRRIKAFRDAEGRRAKTDRLDARLIARFALAMTDAIRPLPSADQLALRALSTRRRQLTEMIATA
;
A
#
# COMPACT_ATOMS: atom_id res chain seq x y z
N MET A 1 -16.57 3.83 -16.20
CA MET A 1 -16.85 2.63 -15.41
C MET A 1 -16.09 2.74 -14.11
N THR A 2 -16.77 3.14 -13.06
CA THR A 2 -16.24 3.01 -11.72
C THR A 2 -16.21 1.52 -11.39
N ALA A 3 -15.02 0.93 -11.31
CA ALA A 3 -14.88 -0.39 -10.74
C ALA A 3 -15.36 -0.31 -9.30
N GLN A 4 -16.61 -0.66 -9.08
CA GLN A 4 -17.07 -0.96 -7.75
C GLN A 4 -16.20 -2.12 -7.27
N LEU A 5 -15.37 -1.85 -6.28
CA LEU A 5 -14.75 -2.89 -5.50
C LEU A 5 -15.89 -3.77 -5.04
N THR A 6 -16.03 -4.93 -5.66
CA THR A 6 -17.08 -5.86 -5.33
C THR A 6 -16.99 -6.15 -3.83
N ALA A 7 -18.06 -5.84 -3.12
CA ALA A 7 -18.16 -5.95 -1.67
C ALA A 7 -18.26 -7.43 -1.25
N HIS A 8 -17.39 -8.29 -1.77
CA HIS A 8 -17.20 -9.61 -1.20
C HIS A 8 -16.27 -9.47 0.00
N PRO A 9 -16.65 -10.02 1.15
CA PRO A 9 -15.73 -10.04 2.27
C PRO A 9 -14.43 -10.70 1.82
N LEU A 10 -13.34 -9.95 1.89
CA LEU A 10 -12.03 -10.46 1.55
C LEU A 10 -11.68 -11.58 2.51
N ALA A 11 -11.36 -12.76 1.98
CA ALA A 11 -10.89 -13.87 2.80
C ALA A 11 -9.48 -13.59 3.36
N CYS A 12 -8.67 -12.85 2.63
CA CYS A 12 -7.33 -12.46 3.05
C CYS A 12 -6.91 -11.15 2.34
N ALA A 13 -6.03 -10.42 2.99
CA ALA A 13 -5.46 -9.20 2.46
C ALA A 13 -3.98 -9.09 2.82
N ALA A 14 -3.22 -8.36 2.01
CA ALA A 14 -1.85 -8.01 2.29
C ALA A 14 -1.75 -6.52 2.63
N GLY A 15 -1.07 -6.22 3.72
CA GLY A 15 -0.63 -4.87 4.04
C GLY A 15 0.83 -4.72 3.67
N ILE A 16 1.18 -3.60 3.06
CA ILE A 16 2.54 -3.35 2.59
C ILE A 16 3.03 -2.02 3.14
N ASP A 17 4.07 -2.09 3.93
CA ASP A 17 4.82 -0.91 4.37
C ASP A 17 6.00 -0.70 3.42
N VAL A 18 5.97 0.45 2.73
CA VAL A 18 6.91 0.76 1.66
C VAL A 18 8.04 1.62 2.17
N GLY A 19 9.24 1.07 2.19
CA GLY A 19 10.47 1.80 2.45
C GLY A 19 11.30 1.99 1.19
N GLN A 20 12.33 2.80 1.29
CA GLN A 20 13.26 3.03 0.19
C GLN A 20 14.03 1.76 -0.18
N ARG A 21 14.51 1.02 0.80
CA ARG A 21 15.34 -0.18 0.61
C ARG A 21 14.59 -1.48 0.68
N PHE A 22 13.55 -1.52 1.51
CA PHE A 22 12.83 -2.74 1.83
C PHE A 22 11.32 -2.51 1.74
N LEU A 23 10.63 -3.59 1.45
CA LEU A 23 9.19 -3.71 1.55
C LEU A 23 8.86 -4.72 2.64
N ASP A 24 8.05 -4.32 3.61
CA ASP A 24 7.53 -5.21 4.65
C ASP A 24 6.09 -5.58 4.32
N ILE A 25 5.81 -6.85 4.28
CA ILE A 25 4.50 -7.40 3.91
C ILE A 25 3.92 -8.15 5.10
N GLY A 26 2.69 -7.81 5.44
CA GLY A 26 1.89 -8.54 6.40
C GLY A 26 0.68 -9.16 5.72
N LEU A 27 0.30 -10.36 6.15
CA LEU A 27 -0.87 -11.07 5.66
C LEU A 27 -1.91 -11.19 6.77
N ALA A 28 -3.15 -10.95 6.44
CA ALA A 28 -4.27 -11.18 7.33
C ALA A 28 -5.23 -12.18 6.67
N PRO A 29 -5.84 -13.10 7.42
CA PRO A 29 -5.82 -13.23 8.88
C PRO A 29 -4.63 -13.98 9.46
N SER A 30 -3.75 -14.55 8.64
CA SER A 30 -2.67 -15.44 9.11
C SER A 30 -1.67 -14.78 10.05
N GLY A 31 -1.47 -13.48 9.90
CA GLY A 31 -0.47 -12.74 10.66
C GLY A 31 0.98 -12.97 10.22
N ARG A 32 1.20 -13.69 9.12
CA ARG A 32 2.52 -13.91 8.55
C ARG A 32 3.11 -12.61 8.04
N THR A 33 4.40 -12.45 8.21
CA THR A 33 5.15 -11.30 7.69
C THR A 33 6.39 -11.76 6.95
N PHE A 34 6.79 -11.00 5.96
CA PHE A 34 8.07 -11.18 5.29
C PHE A 34 8.59 -9.85 4.77
N ARG A 35 9.89 -9.78 4.57
CA ARG A 35 10.58 -8.61 4.04
C ARG A 35 11.29 -8.98 2.75
N VAL A 36 11.22 -8.09 1.77
CA VAL A 36 11.95 -8.21 0.51
C VAL A 36 12.62 -6.88 0.17
N PRO A 37 13.69 -6.89 -0.63
CA PRO A 37 14.25 -5.65 -1.15
C PRO A 37 13.23 -4.90 -2.02
N ASN A 38 13.24 -3.58 -1.93
CA ASN A 38 12.47 -2.74 -2.86
C ASN A 38 13.24 -2.59 -4.18
N ALA A 39 13.29 -3.67 -4.92
CA ALA A 39 13.98 -3.83 -6.19
C ALA A 39 13.21 -4.85 -7.05
N ALA A 40 13.58 -4.98 -8.30
CA ALA A 40 12.87 -5.83 -9.26
C ALA A 40 12.68 -7.27 -8.78
N ASP A 41 13.71 -7.89 -8.21
CA ASP A 41 13.67 -9.25 -7.69
C ASP A 41 12.76 -9.39 -6.45
N GLY A 42 12.80 -8.42 -5.54
CA GLY A 42 11.94 -8.38 -4.37
C GLY A 42 10.47 -8.21 -4.75
N ILE A 43 10.17 -7.35 -5.71
CA ILE A 43 8.81 -7.13 -6.21
C ILE A 43 8.27 -8.38 -6.90
N THR A 44 9.10 -9.06 -7.70
CA THR A 44 8.73 -10.35 -8.31
C THR A 44 8.41 -11.39 -7.23
N ALA A 45 9.19 -11.43 -6.16
CA ALA A 45 8.93 -12.33 -5.03
C ALA A 45 7.61 -12.03 -4.33
N ILE A 46 7.24 -10.75 -4.17
CA ILE A 46 5.95 -10.36 -3.60
C ILE A 46 4.80 -10.89 -4.46
N VAL A 47 4.82 -10.62 -5.76
CA VAL A 47 3.77 -11.09 -6.68
C VAL A 47 3.58 -12.60 -6.57
N LYS A 48 4.67 -13.35 -6.58
CA LYS A 48 4.64 -14.81 -6.45
C LYS A 48 4.04 -15.25 -5.11
N ARG A 49 4.51 -14.67 -4.01
CA ARG A 49 4.06 -15.07 -2.66
C ARG A 49 2.61 -14.69 -2.39
N LEU A 50 2.17 -13.53 -2.84
CA LEU A 50 0.77 -13.12 -2.71
C LEU A 50 -0.14 -14.01 -3.55
N THR A 51 0.27 -14.39 -4.75
CA THR A 51 -0.47 -15.33 -5.59
C THR A 51 -0.60 -16.70 -4.91
N GLN A 52 0.49 -17.21 -4.35
CA GLN A 52 0.49 -18.48 -3.63
C GLN A 52 -0.38 -18.45 -2.36
N ALA A 53 -0.46 -17.30 -1.70
CA ALA A 53 -1.28 -17.11 -0.51
C ALA A 53 -2.76 -16.87 -0.81
N GLY A 54 -3.15 -16.77 -2.08
CA GLY A 54 -4.53 -16.50 -2.48
C GLY A 54 -4.99 -15.08 -2.18
N VAL A 55 -4.05 -14.14 -2.06
CA VAL A 55 -4.36 -12.73 -1.80
C VAL A 55 -4.72 -12.03 -3.10
N GLY A 56 -5.87 -11.39 -3.13
CA GLY A 56 -6.31 -10.60 -4.30
C GLY A 56 -6.10 -9.09 -4.15
N ARG A 57 -5.87 -8.61 -2.93
CA ARG A 57 -5.73 -7.17 -2.64
C ARG A 57 -4.48 -6.88 -1.84
N GLY A 58 -3.69 -5.92 -2.33
CA GLY A 58 -2.59 -5.30 -1.59
C GLY A 58 -2.96 -3.89 -1.15
N VAL A 59 -2.73 -3.56 0.11
CA VAL A 59 -3.06 -2.25 0.68
C VAL A 59 -1.81 -1.57 1.20
N LEU A 60 -1.62 -0.32 0.79
CA LEU A 60 -0.52 0.53 1.23
C LEU A 60 -1.06 1.67 2.09
N GLU A 61 -0.28 2.11 3.07
CA GLU A 61 -0.66 3.23 3.94
C GLU A 61 -0.67 4.57 3.20
N ALA A 62 0.27 4.77 2.30
CA ALA A 62 0.36 5.98 1.48
C ALA A 62 1.11 5.70 0.18
N ILE A 63 0.88 6.55 -0.83
CA ILE A 63 1.63 6.48 -2.08
C ILE A 63 2.79 7.47 -1.99
N GLY A 64 4.01 6.95 -1.91
CA GLY A 64 5.23 7.71 -2.01
C GLY A 64 6.02 7.36 -3.28
N PRO A 65 7.15 8.04 -3.52
CA PRO A 65 7.97 7.79 -4.72
C PRO A 65 8.52 6.37 -4.80
N TYR A 66 8.70 5.71 -3.67
CA TYR A 66 9.25 4.35 -3.59
C TYR A 66 8.23 3.24 -3.86
N ALA A 67 6.95 3.56 -3.96
CA ALA A 67 5.88 2.60 -4.18
C ALA A 67 5.55 2.34 -5.66
N GLN A 68 6.04 3.17 -6.58
CA GLN A 68 5.59 3.16 -7.97
C GLN A 68 5.86 1.83 -8.70
N ARG A 69 7.04 1.25 -8.53
CA ARG A 69 7.38 -0.05 -9.15
C ARG A 69 6.50 -1.18 -8.62
N LEU A 70 6.27 -1.19 -7.32
CA LEU A 70 5.42 -2.18 -6.67
C LEU A 70 3.97 -2.06 -7.18
N ILE A 71 3.43 -0.85 -7.20
CA ILE A 71 2.07 -0.60 -7.67
C ILE A 71 1.90 -1.05 -9.12
N ALA A 72 2.84 -0.71 -10.00
CA ALA A 72 2.81 -1.12 -11.40
C ALA A 72 2.83 -2.64 -11.53
N ALA A 73 3.71 -3.32 -10.81
CA ALA A 73 3.84 -4.77 -10.85
C ALA A 73 2.59 -5.48 -10.33
N LEU A 74 2.03 -5.01 -9.22
CA LEU A 74 0.80 -5.57 -8.67
C LEU A 74 -0.39 -5.37 -9.62
N SER A 75 -0.51 -4.19 -10.20
CA SER A 75 -1.58 -3.88 -11.15
C SER A 75 -1.50 -4.73 -12.41
N VAL A 76 -0.31 -4.90 -12.98
CA VAL A 76 -0.08 -5.75 -14.15
C VAL A 76 -0.39 -7.22 -13.83
N ALA A 77 -0.08 -7.67 -12.62
CA ALA A 77 -0.37 -9.03 -12.18
C ALA A 77 -1.85 -9.29 -11.83
N GLY A 78 -2.70 -8.27 -11.91
CA GLY A 78 -4.14 -8.39 -11.68
C GLY A 78 -4.57 -8.23 -10.23
N PHE A 79 -3.69 -7.79 -9.33
CA PHE A 79 -4.08 -7.49 -7.95
C PHE A 79 -4.86 -6.18 -7.86
N GLU A 80 -5.85 -6.17 -6.99
CA GLU A 80 -6.44 -4.90 -6.53
C GLU A 80 -5.46 -4.21 -5.59
N VAL A 81 -5.17 -2.95 -5.86
CA VAL A 81 -4.29 -2.15 -5.00
C VAL A 81 -5.11 -1.03 -4.39
N GLY A 82 -5.09 -0.97 -3.08
CA GLY A 82 -5.78 0.05 -2.31
C GLY A 82 -4.82 0.89 -1.48
N VAL A 83 -5.27 2.06 -1.12
CA VAL A 83 -4.52 3.00 -0.28
C VAL A 83 -5.37 3.35 0.93
N VAL A 84 -4.74 3.39 2.09
CA VAL A 84 -5.38 3.77 3.34
C VAL A 84 -4.73 5.03 3.92
N ASN A 85 -5.53 5.89 4.52
CA ASN A 85 -5.04 7.10 5.16
C ASN A 85 -4.25 6.76 6.43
N PRO A 86 -3.02 7.27 6.59
CA PRO A 86 -2.20 7.04 7.78
C PRO A 86 -2.90 7.38 9.11
N ARG A 87 -3.73 8.41 9.12
CA ARG A 87 -4.50 8.78 10.32
C ARG A 87 -5.50 7.70 10.74
N ARG A 88 -6.10 7.01 9.79
CA ARG A 88 -7.01 5.90 10.09
C ARG A 88 -6.26 4.69 10.63
N ILE A 89 -5.09 4.40 10.09
CA ILE A 89 -4.23 3.34 10.60
C ILE A 89 -3.80 3.64 12.04
N LYS A 90 -3.41 4.88 12.32
CA LYS A 90 -3.06 5.30 13.68
C LYS A 90 -4.23 5.13 14.65
N ALA A 91 -5.42 5.58 14.26
CA ALA A 91 -6.63 5.44 15.07
C ALA A 91 -6.96 3.97 15.36
N PHE A 92 -6.82 3.11 14.36
CA PHE A 92 -7.04 1.67 14.51
C PHE A 92 -6.01 1.03 15.45
N ARG A 93 -4.74 1.43 15.34
CA ARG A 93 -3.67 1.01 16.26
C ARG A 93 -3.98 1.41 17.70
N ASP A 94 -4.37 2.66 17.91
CA ASP A 94 -4.71 3.19 19.24
C ASP A 94 -5.92 2.47 19.83
N ALA A 95 -6.93 2.19 19.02
CA ALA A 95 -8.12 1.44 19.44
C ALA A 95 -7.77 0.00 19.86
N GLU A 96 -6.74 -0.60 19.28
CA GLU A 96 -6.25 -1.93 19.67
C GLU A 96 -5.32 -1.90 20.89
N GLY A 97 -4.97 -0.72 21.40
CA GLY A 97 -4.07 -0.57 22.56
C GLY A 97 -2.59 -0.83 22.23
N ARG A 98 -2.22 -0.83 20.96
CA ARG A 98 -0.85 -1.09 20.54
C ARG A 98 -0.08 0.22 20.41
N ARG A 99 1.02 0.35 21.16
CA ARG A 99 1.84 1.56 21.19
C ARG A 99 3.17 1.40 20.46
N ALA A 100 3.65 0.18 20.25
CA ALA A 100 4.93 -0.08 19.59
C ALA A 100 4.79 0.04 18.07
N LYS A 101 5.68 0.81 17.46
CA LYS A 101 5.77 0.96 16.02
C LYS A 101 7.02 0.25 15.50
N THR A 102 6.83 -0.81 14.71
CA THR A 102 7.87 -1.44 13.89
C THR A 102 7.31 -1.69 12.50
N ASP A 103 8.17 -1.75 11.49
CA ASP A 103 7.76 -1.96 10.10
C ASP A 103 6.94 -3.25 9.91
N ARG A 104 7.30 -4.31 10.62
CA ARG A 104 6.55 -5.57 10.61
C ARG A 104 5.17 -5.43 11.23
N LEU A 105 5.07 -4.70 12.34
CA LEU A 105 3.78 -4.44 13.00
C LEU A 105 2.91 -3.55 12.12
N ASP A 106 3.49 -2.58 11.44
CA ASP A 106 2.75 -1.70 10.54
C ASP A 106 2.16 -2.48 9.36
N ALA A 107 2.91 -3.35 8.73
CA ALA A 107 2.42 -4.19 7.63
C ALA A 107 1.28 -5.12 8.07
N ARG A 108 1.39 -5.76 9.23
CA ARG A 108 0.32 -6.56 9.83
C ARG A 108 -0.92 -5.74 10.14
N LEU A 109 -0.71 -4.55 10.70
CA LEU A 109 -1.80 -3.66 11.07
C LEU A 109 -2.57 -3.20 9.83
N ILE A 110 -1.86 -2.84 8.76
CA ILE A 110 -2.47 -2.47 7.48
C ILE A 110 -3.30 -3.63 6.93
N ALA A 111 -2.78 -4.85 6.96
CA ALA A 111 -3.48 -6.04 6.49
C ALA A 111 -4.77 -6.30 7.31
N ARG A 112 -4.72 -6.18 8.62
CA ARG A 112 -5.88 -6.36 9.50
C ARG A 112 -6.91 -5.26 9.31
N PHE A 113 -6.45 -4.02 9.16
CA PHE A 113 -7.31 -2.90 8.82
C PHE A 113 -8.03 -3.14 7.49
N ALA A 114 -7.32 -3.67 6.49
CA ALA A 114 -7.87 -3.97 5.17
C ALA A 114 -9.02 -4.98 5.24
N LEU A 115 -8.93 -5.97 6.12
CA LEU A 115 -10.02 -6.93 6.32
C LEU A 115 -11.18 -6.36 7.13
N ALA A 116 -10.89 -5.59 8.18
CA ALA A 116 -11.89 -5.06 9.09
C ALA A 116 -12.66 -3.86 8.52
N MET A 117 -11.97 -3.01 7.78
CA MET A 117 -12.45 -1.71 7.31
C MET A 117 -12.37 -1.57 5.79
N THR A 118 -12.96 -2.51 5.08
CA THR A 118 -12.90 -2.60 3.61
C THR A 118 -13.35 -1.31 2.92
N ASP A 119 -14.38 -0.66 3.45
CA ASP A 119 -14.94 0.58 2.89
C ASP A 119 -14.02 1.80 3.04
N ALA A 120 -13.05 1.73 3.96
CA ALA A 120 -12.11 2.81 4.19
C ALA A 120 -10.89 2.77 3.24
N ILE A 121 -10.78 1.73 2.44
CA ILE A 121 -9.69 1.55 1.47
C ILE A 121 -10.09 2.22 0.18
N ARG A 122 -9.25 3.14 -0.26
CA ARG A 122 -9.46 3.86 -1.52
C ARG A 122 -8.76 3.12 -2.65
N PRO A 123 -9.41 2.97 -3.82
CA PRO A 123 -8.73 2.47 -5.00
C PRO A 123 -7.63 3.44 -5.42
N LEU A 124 -6.64 2.92 -6.13
CA LEU A 124 -5.60 3.77 -6.71
C LEU A 124 -6.21 4.80 -7.64
N PRO A 125 -5.67 6.03 -7.64
CA PRO A 125 -5.98 7.00 -8.67
C PRO A 125 -5.65 6.42 -10.06
N SER A 126 -6.38 6.84 -11.08
CA SER A 126 -6.06 6.49 -12.46
C SER A 126 -4.63 6.92 -12.82
N ALA A 127 -4.07 6.32 -13.89
CA ALA A 127 -2.76 6.71 -14.39
C ALA A 127 -2.69 8.21 -14.71
N ASP A 128 -3.77 8.78 -15.25
CA ASP A 128 -3.86 10.22 -15.55
C ASP A 128 -3.82 11.07 -14.27
N GLN A 129 -4.54 10.66 -13.23
CA GLN A 129 -4.50 11.35 -11.94
C GLN A 129 -3.12 11.29 -11.28
N LEU A 130 -2.43 10.16 -11.38
CA LEU A 130 -1.06 10.00 -10.88
C LEU A 130 -0.10 10.91 -11.64
N ALA A 131 -0.23 10.99 -12.97
CA ALA A 131 0.58 11.87 -13.81
C ALA A 131 0.35 13.35 -13.45
N LEU A 132 -0.90 13.77 -13.27
CA LEU A 132 -1.25 15.14 -12.85
C LEU A 132 -0.68 15.49 -11.48
N ARG A 133 -0.73 14.56 -10.53
CA ARG A 133 -0.13 14.75 -9.20
C ARG A 133 1.39 14.91 -9.29
N ALA A 134 2.06 14.10 -10.11
CA ALA A 134 3.49 14.19 -10.33
C ALA A 134 3.88 15.54 -10.93
N LEU A 135 3.15 16.03 -11.93
CA LEU A 135 3.36 17.35 -12.53
C LEU A 135 3.14 18.48 -11.54
N SER A 136 2.08 18.42 -10.75
CA SER A 136 1.79 19.43 -9.71
C SER A 136 2.87 19.49 -8.65
N THR A 137 3.37 18.36 -8.21
CA THR A 137 4.48 18.25 -7.26
C THR A 137 5.75 18.87 -7.85
N ARG A 138 6.06 18.54 -9.11
CA ARG A 138 7.23 19.07 -9.80
C ARG A 138 7.15 20.59 -9.95
N ARG A 139 5.98 21.09 -10.34
CA ARG A 139 5.73 22.54 -10.45
C ARG A 139 5.99 23.23 -9.11
N ARG A 140 5.45 22.70 -8.01
CA ARG A 140 5.64 23.24 -6.67
C ARG A 140 7.12 23.28 -6.29
N GLN A 141 7.84 22.18 -6.49
CA GLN A 141 9.28 22.10 -6.21
C GLN A 141 10.07 23.16 -6.97
N LEU A 142 9.80 23.33 -8.26
CA LEU A 142 10.45 24.34 -9.09
C LEU A 142 10.13 25.76 -8.62
N THR A 143 8.90 26.04 -8.25
CA THR A 143 8.48 27.33 -7.71
C THR A 143 9.20 27.63 -6.39
N GLU A 144 9.31 26.67 -5.50
CA GLU A 144 10.03 26.80 -4.24
C GLU A 144 11.53 27.05 -4.47
N MET A 145 12.13 26.36 -5.43
CA MET A 145 13.54 26.56 -5.80
C MET A 145 13.79 27.97 -6.33
N ILE A 146 12.88 28.53 -7.13
CA ILE A 146 12.97 29.89 -7.65
C ILE A 146 12.82 30.92 -6.52
N ALA A 147 11.91 30.69 -5.58
CA ALA A 147 11.67 31.59 -4.45
C ALA A 147 12.85 31.66 -3.46
N THR A 148 13.68 30.63 -3.39
CA THR A 148 14.84 30.54 -2.49
C THR A 148 16.16 30.91 -3.17
N ALA A 149 16.15 31.24 -4.45
CA ALA A 149 17.34 31.67 -5.18
C ALA A 149 17.72 33.13 -4.89
#